data_6d9b0a96c03f21d6e4b105451d56389f
#
_entry.id   6d9b0a96c03f21d6e4b105451d56389f
#
_cell.length_a   1.000
_cell.length_b   1.000
_cell.length_c   1.000
_cell.angle_alpha   90.00
_cell.angle_beta   90.00
_cell.angle_gamma   90.00
#
_symmetry.space_group_name_H-M   'P 1'
#
loop_
_entity.id
_entity.type
_entity.pdbx_description
1 polymer ?
#
loop_
_entity_poly.entity_id
_entity_poly.type
_entity_poly.pdbx_seq_one_letter_code
_entity_poly.pdbx_strand_id
1 'polypeptide(L)'
;MTKKNDVTRIATGVRNLDGLLHGGLPRGSVVVLAGPPGAGKTILTQQICFHTASVRQRVLYFNTLSEPTAKTLRHLTQFSFFDPRKLDVGGVQFVDLGVILRTKGLEQASKLIMDQVRKIKPAIVVMDSFRVFDDLARSKEELRKFGYELAVNLMAWEVTTFLLGEYGPLDISTNPLFSVIDGLFLVTQREQSGEQQRFIQLVKLRGTEHSRDEHSFVITSKGIEVFAPRVTVQREDRGPGAARCKTGISKLDELLGEGIPRGSSLLIAGVAGTGKTVLLLEFLYRGAQAGEKGIIFSFEETKERLLATARGLGWDLEHEIQRGMVEIVFIAQPNIMVEQHLLMMQERVHAMQARRAAIDSVSVFLHKVKDPQIDREKVFQLASIIQNSQAVGFFATDIPYGTHQLSRFGVEETVVDGVVLLTSTEEGLGRQRYIEVYKLRNTAHLKGRHSMLVRSGGISIFPRYDMDAELDEPPPPLEPARRHPSGGSGSR
;
A
#
# COMPACT_ATOMS: atom_id res chain seq x y z
N MET A 1 14.66 6.35 -34.26
CA MET A 1 14.12 5.39 -33.26
C MET A 1 15.30 4.59 -32.74
N THR A 2 15.92 5.03 -31.67
CA THR A 2 17.00 4.34 -30.98
C THR A 2 16.43 3.13 -30.25
N LYS A 3 16.86 1.92 -30.59
CA LYS A 3 16.57 0.70 -29.83
C LYS A 3 16.94 0.97 -28.36
N LYS A 4 15.94 1.03 -27.46
CA LYS A 4 16.15 0.91 -26.03
C LYS A 4 16.92 -0.41 -25.83
N ASN A 5 18.17 -0.34 -25.41
CA ASN A 5 18.89 -1.52 -24.92
C ASN A 5 18.14 -2.00 -23.67
N ASP A 6 17.27 -2.99 -23.82
CA ASP A 6 16.61 -3.64 -22.70
C ASP A 6 17.68 -4.33 -21.87
N VAL A 7 17.92 -3.81 -20.67
CA VAL A 7 18.79 -4.43 -19.67
C VAL A 7 18.21 -5.79 -19.33
N THR A 8 18.95 -6.86 -19.61
CA THR A 8 18.55 -8.23 -19.23
C THR A 8 18.37 -8.31 -17.72
N ARG A 9 17.25 -8.85 -17.25
CA ARG A 9 16.90 -8.91 -15.83
C ARG A 9 16.76 -10.34 -15.35
N ILE A 10 17.00 -10.54 -14.05
CA ILE A 10 16.74 -11.80 -13.34
C ILE A 10 15.49 -11.56 -12.48
N ALA A 11 14.42 -12.31 -12.76
CA ALA A 11 13.23 -12.30 -11.93
C ALA A 11 13.56 -12.87 -10.54
N THR A 12 13.07 -12.20 -9.49
CA THR A 12 13.32 -12.63 -8.12
C THR A 12 12.41 -13.78 -7.70
N GLY A 13 11.23 -13.91 -8.32
CA GLY A 13 10.19 -14.85 -7.90
C GLY A 13 9.59 -14.53 -6.53
N VAL A 14 9.90 -13.35 -5.99
CA VAL A 14 9.30 -12.84 -4.77
C VAL A 14 8.10 -12.00 -5.13
N ARG A 15 6.94 -12.38 -4.58
CA ARG A 15 5.67 -11.72 -4.90
C ARG A 15 5.78 -10.20 -4.70
N ASN A 16 5.36 -9.44 -5.69
CA ASN A 16 5.40 -7.99 -5.81
C ASN A 16 6.79 -7.32 -5.85
N LEU A 17 7.88 -8.01 -5.50
CA LEU A 17 9.23 -7.44 -5.54
C LEU A 17 9.67 -7.14 -6.99
N ASP A 18 9.38 -8.05 -7.93
CA ASP A 18 9.71 -7.83 -9.34
C ASP A 18 8.99 -6.60 -9.93
N GLY A 19 7.80 -6.27 -9.41
CA GLY A 19 7.10 -5.05 -9.76
C GLY A 19 7.84 -3.78 -9.33
N LEU A 20 8.42 -3.77 -8.13
CA LEU A 20 9.24 -2.67 -7.61
C LEU A 20 10.57 -2.53 -8.37
N LEU A 21 11.06 -3.65 -8.91
CA LEU A 21 12.31 -3.74 -9.67
C LEU A 21 12.10 -3.57 -11.18
N HIS A 22 10.89 -3.23 -11.63
CA HIS A 22 10.54 -3.13 -13.06
C HIS A 22 10.93 -4.38 -13.88
N GLY A 23 10.59 -5.56 -13.33
CA GLY A 23 10.80 -6.87 -13.97
C GLY A 23 11.96 -7.69 -13.43
N GLY A 24 12.60 -7.27 -12.33
CA GLY A 24 13.65 -8.00 -11.66
C GLY A 24 14.99 -7.25 -11.58
N LEU A 25 16.02 -7.95 -11.10
CA LEU A 25 17.36 -7.39 -10.92
C LEU A 25 18.13 -7.30 -12.24
N PRO A 26 18.85 -6.21 -12.52
CA PRO A 26 19.76 -6.15 -13.65
C PRO A 26 20.80 -7.27 -13.57
N ARG A 27 21.00 -8.00 -14.68
CA ARG A 27 21.99 -9.08 -14.72
C ARG A 27 23.41 -8.54 -14.55
N GLY A 28 24.24 -9.26 -13.81
CA GLY A 28 25.63 -8.87 -13.54
C GLY A 28 25.76 -7.79 -12.44
N SER A 29 24.66 -7.37 -11.78
CA SER A 29 24.73 -6.41 -10.69
C SER A 29 25.25 -7.02 -9.39
N VAL A 30 26.00 -6.24 -8.63
CA VAL A 30 26.42 -6.56 -7.27
C VAL A 30 25.49 -5.85 -6.30
N VAL A 31 24.73 -6.63 -5.53
CA VAL A 31 23.68 -6.15 -4.63
C VAL A 31 24.02 -6.51 -3.18
N VAL A 32 24.01 -5.52 -2.30
CA VAL A 32 24.11 -5.75 -0.85
C VAL A 32 22.72 -5.84 -0.23
N LEU A 33 22.48 -6.88 0.56
CA LEU A 33 21.36 -6.97 1.49
C LEU A 33 21.86 -6.63 2.90
N ALA A 34 21.54 -5.43 3.37
CA ALA A 34 21.92 -4.92 4.68
C ALA A 34 20.76 -4.99 5.67
N GLY A 35 21.04 -5.21 6.94
CA GLY A 35 20.03 -5.17 8.01
C GLY A 35 20.38 -6.05 9.21
N PRO A 36 19.59 -5.96 10.31
CA PRO A 36 19.87 -6.69 11.54
C PRO A 36 19.68 -8.21 11.39
N PRO A 37 20.17 -9.01 12.36
CA PRO A 37 19.89 -10.44 12.44
C PRO A 37 18.38 -10.71 12.46
N GLY A 38 17.93 -11.81 11.84
CA GLY A 38 16.52 -12.20 11.83
C GLY A 38 15.61 -11.36 10.94
N ALA A 39 16.11 -10.33 10.25
CA ALA A 39 15.32 -9.49 9.37
C ALA A 39 14.82 -10.21 8.09
N GLY A 40 15.39 -11.37 7.72
CA GLY A 40 14.94 -12.17 6.58
C GLY A 40 15.86 -12.14 5.35
N LYS A 41 17.06 -11.55 5.45
CA LYS A 41 18.05 -11.45 4.35
C LYS A 41 18.33 -12.81 3.69
N THR A 42 18.67 -13.80 4.48
CA THR A 42 19.00 -15.17 4.03
C THR A 42 17.80 -15.82 3.32
N ILE A 43 16.59 -15.72 3.89
CA ILE A 43 15.37 -16.29 3.29
C ILE A 43 15.06 -15.64 1.95
N LEU A 44 15.15 -14.30 1.86
CA LEU A 44 14.95 -13.55 0.63
C LEU A 44 15.88 -14.04 -0.49
N THR A 45 17.15 -14.13 -0.17
CA THR A 45 18.17 -14.54 -1.14
C THR A 45 18.00 -16.00 -1.54
N GLN A 46 17.70 -16.89 -0.60
CA GLN A 46 17.44 -18.30 -0.89
C GLN A 46 16.22 -18.47 -1.78
N GLN A 47 15.13 -17.74 -1.53
CA GLN A 47 13.94 -17.77 -2.40
C GLN A 47 14.28 -17.35 -3.83
N ILE A 48 15.05 -16.28 -4.02
CA ILE A 48 15.53 -15.83 -5.33
C ILE A 48 16.38 -16.93 -5.99
N CYS A 49 17.30 -17.51 -5.23
CA CYS A 49 18.18 -18.58 -5.71
C CYS A 49 17.39 -19.79 -6.20
N PHE A 50 16.46 -20.29 -5.39
CA PHE A 50 15.66 -21.46 -5.75
C PHE A 50 14.66 -21.14 -6.87
N HIS A 51 14.17 -19.91 -6.98
CA HIS A 51 13.36 -19.50 -8.13
C HIS A 51 14.16 -19.55 -9.43
N THR A 52 15.34 -18.94 -9.44
CA THR A 52 16.19 -18.79 -10.65
C THR A 52 16.88 -20.10 -11.04
N ALA A 53 17.26 -20.93 -10.08
CA ALA A 53 18.10 -22.10 -10.29
C ALA A 53 17.53 -23.10 -11.30
N SER A 54 18.37 -23.47 -12.26
CA SER A 54 18.13 -24.53 -13.25
C SER A 54 19.48 -25.10 -13.72
N VAL A 55 19.45 -26.12 -14.57
CA VAL A 55 20.65 -26.68 -15.19
C VAL A 55 21.43 -25.62 -15.98
N ARG A 56 20.73 -24.65 -16.58
CA ARG A 56 21.32 -23.55 -17.37
C ARG A 56 21.67 -22.32 -16.58
N GLN A 57 20.96 -22.09 -15.47
CA GLN A 57 21.14 -20.95 -14.57
C GLN A 57 21.56 -21.46 -13.18
N ARG A 58 22.83 -21.78 -13.06
CA ARG A 58 23.40 -22.32 -11.81
C ARG A 58 23.54 -21.22 -10.77
N VAL A 59 23.40 -21.58 -9.53
CA VAL A 59 23.57 -20.72 -8.35
C VAL A 59 24.67 -21.26 -7.47
N LEU A 60 25.58 -20.40 -7.06
CA LEU A 60 26.67 -20.72 -6.15
C LEU A 60 26.49 -19.94 -4.85
N TYR A 61 26.23 -20.66 -3.77
CA TYR A 61 25.96 -20.09 -2.46
C TYR A 61 27.11 -20.37 -1.51
N PHE A 62 27.85 -19.33 -1.14
CA PHE A 62 28.95 -19.40 -0.20
C PHE A 62 28.45 -19.12 1.22
N ASN A 63 28.52 -20.15 2.08
CA ASN A 63 28.36 -19.99 3.53
C ASN A 63 29.71 -19.61 4.13
N THR A 64 29.71 -18.68 5.08
CA THR A 64 30.91 -18.29 5.82
C THR A 64 30.93 -18.89 7.23
N LEU A 65 31.12 -18.11 8.26
CA LEU A 65 31.26 -18.61 9.64
C LEU A 65 29.93 -18.73 10.39
N SER A 66 28.84 -18.20 9.84
CA SER A 66 27.58 -17.98 10.56
C SER A 66 26.74 -19.25 10.74
N GLU A 67 26.63 -20.09 9.72
CA GLU A 67 25.76 -21.27 9.78
C GLU A 67 26.27 -22.44 8.90
N PRO A 68 26.35 -23.68 9.45
CA PRO A 68 26.69 -24.87 8.67
C PRO A 68 25.61 -25.15 7.59
N THR A 69 26.05 -25.58 6.40
CA THR A 69 25.18 -25.88 5.26
C THR A 69 24.05 -26.87 5.61
N ALA A 70 24.33 -27.89 6.43
CA ALA A 70 23.31 -28.87 6.86
C ALA A 70 22.17 -28.23 7.66
N LYS A 71 22.46 -27.22 8.47
CA LYS A 71 21.45 -26.48 9.23
C LYS A 71 20.63 -25.58 8.30
N THR A 72 21.29 -24.89 7.39
CA THR A 72 20.64 -24.07 6.35
C THR A 72 19.63 -24.91 5.53
N LEU A 73 20.06 -26.07 5.04
CA LEU A 73 19.19 -26.98 4.28
C LEU A 73 18.01 -27.48 5.10
N ARG A 74 18.21 -27.80 6.36
CA ARG A 74 17.12 -28.20 7.29
C ARG A 74 16.09 -27.10 7.47
N HIS A 75 16.51 -25.83 7.55
CA HIS A 75 15.58 -24.70 7.65
C HIS A 75 14.81 -24.47 6.35
N LEU A 76 15.44 -24.71 5.20
CA LEU A 76 14.81 -24.56 3.89
C LEU A 76 13.62 -25.50 3.67
N THR A 77 13.62 -26.71 4.27
CA THR A 77 12.54 -27.69 4.07
C THR A 77 11.16 -27.20 4.51
N GLN A 78 11.07 -26.17 5.33
CA GLN A 78 9.79 -25.59 5.77
C GLN A 78 9.17 -24.64 4.73
N PHE A 79 9.90 -24.27 3.66
CA PHE A 79 9.44 -23.35 2.65
C PHE A 79 9.04 -24.07 1.35
N SER A 80 7.90 -23.69 0.79
CA SER A 80 7.39 -24.30 -0.46
C SER A 80 8.20 -23.94 -1.70
N PHE A 81 9.07 -22.90 -1.66
CA PHE A 81 9.98 -22.57 -2.75
C PHE A 81 11.20 -23.49 -2.80
N PHE A 82 11.46 -24.27 -1.75
CA PHE A 82 12.58 -25.20 -1.71
C PHE A 82 12.28 -26.45 -2.55
N ASP A 83 13.11 -26.71 -3.54
CA ASP A 83 13.06 -27.92 -4.36
C ASP A 83 14.40 -28.67 -4.25
N PRO A 84 14.47 -29.79 -3.50
CA PRO A 84 15.69 -30.55 -3.31
C PRO A 84 16.28 -31.06 -4.64
N ARG A 85 15.46 -31.31 -5.66
CA ARG A 85 15.93 -31.76 -6.98
C ARG A 85 16.88 -30.74 -7.61
N LYS A 86 16.76 -29.45 -7.28
CA LYS A 86 17.67 -28.40 -7.77
C LYS A 86 19.07 -28.51 -7.17
N LEU A 87 19.22 -29.15 -6.02
CA LEU A 87 20.52 -29.51 -5.45
C LEU A 87 21.12 -30.72 -6.22
N ASP A 88 20.33 -31.74 -6.45
CA ASP A 88 20.76 -32.98 -7.08
C ASP A 88 21.29 -32.75 -8.52
N VAL A 89 20.63 -31.90 -9.28
CA VAL A 89 21.04 -31.54 -10.66
C VAL A 89 22.13 -30.45 -10.69
N GLY A 90 22.65 -30.00 -9.53
CA GLY A 90 23.67 -28.97 -9.43
C GLY A 90 23.17 -27.57 -9.83
N GLY A 91 21.86 -27.34 -9.77
CA GLY A 91 21.25 -26.02 -10.01
C GLY A 91 21.59 -25.04 -8.89
N VAL A 92 21.60 -25.49 -7.64
CA VAL A 92 22.10 -24.74 -6.48
C VAL A 92 23.24 -25.53 -5.82
N GLN A 93 24.38 -24.89 -5.64
CA GLN A 93 25.55 -25.50 -4.97
C GLN A 93 25.94 -24.66 -3.77
N PHE A 94 26.04 -25.29 -2.60
CA PHE A 94 26.54 -24.66 -1.39
C PHE A 94 28.02 -24.97 -1.21
N VAL A 95 28.81 -23.93 -0.88
CA VAL A 95 30.24 -24.04 -0.60
C VAL A 95 30.54 -23.40 0.73
N ASP A 96 31.12 -24.15 1.66
CA ASP A 96 31.52 -23.66 2.98
C ASP A 96 32.91 -23.01 2.90
N LEU A 97 32.99 -21.72 3.16
CA LEU A 97 34.23 -20.95 3.25
C LEU A 97 34.80 -20.88 4.67
N GLY A 98 34.05 -21.32 5.68
CA GLY A 98 34.38 -21.10 7.08
C GLY A 98 35.74 -21.67 7.50
N VAL A 99 36.10 -22.86 7.01
CA VAL A 99 37.42 -23.47 7.32
C VAL A 99 38.55 -22.65 6.70
N ILE A 100 38.42 -22.27 5.42
CA ILE A 100 39.47 -21.53 4.73
C ILE A 100 39.64 -20.12 5.29
N LEU A 101 38.54 -19.45 5.60
CA LEU A 101 38.59 -18.12 6.19
C LEU A 101 39.33 -18.12 7.55
N ARG A 102 39.07 -19.14 8.39
CA ARG A 102 39.75 -19.26 9.70
C ARG A 102 41.22 -19.67 9.59
N THR A 103 41.58 -20.53 8.66
CA THR A 103 42.91 -21.12 8.60
C THR A 103 43.85 -20.46 7.61
N LYS A 104 43.35 -19.90 6.51
CA LYS A 104 44.17 -19.40 5.40
C LYS A 104 43.92 -17.93 5.06
N GLY A 105 42.92 -17.29 5.68
CA GLY A 105 42.63 -15.86 5.51
C GLY A 105 41.95 -15.48 4.20
N LEU A 106 41.84 -14.16 3.96
CA LEU A 106 41.05 -13.57 2.87
C LEU A 106 41.59 -13.91 1.47
N GLU A 107 42.89 -13.91 1.25
CA GLU A 107 43.50 -14.14 -0.06
C GLU A 107 43.18 -15.53 -0.61
N GLN A 108 43.28 -16.55 0.22
CA GLN A 108 42.97 -17.92 -0.18
C GLN A 108 41.47 -18.15 -0.36
N ALA A 109 40.66 -17.49 0.45
CA ALA A 109 39.21 -17.50 0.26
C ALA A 109 38.79 -16.82 -1.06
N SER A 110 39.39 -15.68 -1.39
CA SER A 110 39.20 -15.01 -2.69
C SER A 110 39.55 -15.94 -3.87
N LYS A 111 40.69 -16.59 -3.81
CA LYS A 111 41.13 -17.52 -4.84
C LYS A 111 40.14 -18.67 -5.02
N LEU A 112 39.68 -19.29 -3.92
CA LEU A 112 38.68 -20.36 -4.02
C LEU A 112 37.37 -19.86 -4.62
N ILE A 113 36.86 -18.69 -4.21
CA ILE A 113 35.65 -18.09 -4.78
C ILE A 113 35.80 -17.96 -6.29
N MET A 114 36.89 -17.33 -6.75
CA MET A 114 37.16 -17.13 -8.18
C MET A 114 37.29 -18.43 -8.97
N ASP A 115 37.96 -19.42 -8.40
CA ASP A 115 38.11 -20.73 -9.04
C ASP A 115 36.79 -21.47 -9.19
N GLN A 116 35.94 -21.42 -8.17
CA GLN A 116 34.59 -22.00 -8.21
C GLN A 116 33.68 -21.27 -9.21
N VAL A 117 33.72 -19.95 -9.25
CA VAL A 117 32.93 -19.15 -10.20
C VAL A 117 33.36 -19.43 -11.64
N ARG A 118 34.68 -19.50 -11.92
CA ARG A 118 35.21 -19.86 -13.26
C ARG A 118 34.79 -21.26 -13.70
N LYS A 119 34.83 -22.22 -12.77
CA LYS A 119 34.49 -23.62 -13.01
C LYS A 119 32.99 -23.81 -13.30
N ILE A 120 32.13 -23.20 -12.48
CA ILE A 120 30.70 -23.44 -12.49
C ILE A 120 29.99 -22.50 -13.46
N LYS A 121 30.50 -21.26 -13.65
CA LYS A 121 29.89 -20.18 -14.44
C LYS A 121 28.44 -19.91 -13.97
N PRO A 122 28.24 -19.55 -12.70
CA PRO A 122 26.91 -19.38 -12.16
C PRO A 122 26.23 -18.12 -12.72
N ALA A 123 24.90 -18.12 -12.75
CA ALA A 123 24.10 -16.92 -13.00
C ALA A 123 24.01 -16.04 -11.76
N ILE A 124 24.01 -16.68 -10.58
CA ILE A 124 23.94 -16.00 -9.28
C ILE A 124 25.03 -16.52 -8.35
N VAL A 125 25.68 -15.60 -7.66
CA VAL A 125 26.58 -15.86 -6.53
C VAL A 125 26.00 -15.22 -5.28
N VAL A 126 26.05 -15.94 -4.16
CA VAL A 126 25.65 -15.42 -2.84
C VAL A 126 26.79 -15.59 -1.85
N MET A 127 27.02 -14.59 -1.00
CA MET A 127 27.96 -14.65 0.11
C MET A 127 27.22 -14.32 1.41
N ASP A 128 27.00 -15.32 2.24
CA ASP A 128 26.26 -15.23 3.51
C ASP A 128 27.10 -15.73 4.70
N SER A 129 27.60 -14.87 5.55
CA SER A 129 27.53 -13.41 5.58
C SER A 129 28.82 -12.77 5.04
N PHE A 130 28.67 -11.72 4.24
CA PHE A 130 29.82 -10.96 3.75
C PHE A 130 30.50 -10.14 4.87
N ARG A 131 29.81 -9.84 5.96
CA ARG A 131 30.36 -9.13 7.12
C ARG A 131 31.62 -9.78 7.69
N VAL A 132 31.73 -11.10 7.58
CA VAL A 132 32.91 -11.85 8.05
C VAL A 132 34.19 -11.40 7.35
N PHE A 133 34.12 -10.96 6.10
CA PHE A 133 35.28 -10.46 5.37
C PHE A 133 35.74 -9.10 5.94
N ASP A 134 34.80 -8.26 6.40
CA ASP A 134 35.12 -6.99 7.07
C ASP A 134 35.88 -7.26 8.39
N ASP A 135 35.42 -8.25 9.16
CA ASP A 135 35.99 -8.60 10.47
C ASP A 135 37.39 -9.26 10.37
N LEU A 136 37.66 -9.92 9.25
CA LEU A 136 38.95 -10.60 9.01
C LEU A 136 39.98 -9.73 8.29
N ALA A 137 39.56 -8.62 7.68
CA ALA A 137 40.47 -7.69 7.02
C ALA A 137 41.38 -6.97 8.05
N ARG A 138 42.66 -6.94 7.77
CA ARG A 138 43.67 -6.30 8.64
C ARG A 138 43.61 -4.77 8.58
N SER A 139 43.08 -4.23 7.50
CA SER A 139 42.91 -2.80 7.27
C SER A 139 41.73 -2.49 6.36
N LYS A 140 41.23 -1.24 6.42
CA LYS A 140 40.22 -0.75 5.48
C LYS A 140 40.69 -0.78 4.02
N GLU A 141 41.97 -0.66 3.78
CA GLU A 141 42.58 -0.74 2.44
C GLU A 141 42.54 -2.17 1.90
N GLU A 142 42.87 -3.16 2.72
CA GLU A 142 42.76 -4.58 2.35
C GLU A 142 41.33 -4.96 2.00
N LEU A 143 40.36 -4.54 2.83
CA LEU A 143 38.93 -4.75 2.58
C LEU A 143 38.48 -4.09 1.27
N ARG A 144 38.89 -2.84 1.06
CA ARG A 144 38.55 -2.09 -0.15
C ARG A 144 39.11 -2.77 -1.42
N LYS A 145 40.38 -3.20 -1.37
CA LYS A 145 41.03 -3.91 -2.47
C LYS A 145 40.31 -5.23 -2.74
N PHE A 146 40.07 -6.03 -1.72
CA PHE A 146 39.33 -7.30 -1.83
C PHE A 146 37.92 -7.09 -2.41
N GLY A 147 37.13 -6.19 -1.84
CA GLY A 147 35.76 -5.92 -2.31
C GLY A 147 35.72 -5.40 -3.74
N TYR A 148 36.66 -4.53 -4.11
CA TYR A 148 36.78 -4.01 -5.47
C TYR A 148 37.16 -5.11 -6.47
N GLU A 149 38.20 -5.90 -6.21
CA GLU A 149 38.63 -7.00 -7.07
C GLU A 149 37.53 -8.04 -7.26
N LEU A 150 36.84 -8.37 -6.17
CA LEU A 150 35.71 -9.29 -6.21
C LEU A 150 34.57 -8.75 -7.09
N ALA A 151 34.15 -7.51 -6.86
CA ALA A 151 33.06 -6.88 -7.60
C ALA A 151 33.40 -6.77 -9.10
N VAL A 152 34.59 -6.28 -9.45
CA VAL A 152 35.03 -6.12 -10.84
C VAL A 152 35.06 -7.46 -11.58
N ASN A 153 35.59 -8.51 -10.96
CA ASN A 153 35.65 -9.83 -11.58
C ASN A 153 34.25 -10.43 -11.79
N LEU A 154 33.38 -10.32 -10.81
CA LEU A 154 32.01 -10.85 -10.90
C LEU A 154 31.17 -10.09 -11.95
N MET A 155 31.33 -8.76 -12.01
CA MET A 155 30.70 -7.93 -13.06
C MET A 155 31.20 -8.29 -14.44
N ALA A 156 32.54 -8.46 -14.61
CA ALA A 156 33.12 -8.83 -15.89
C ALA A 156 32.63 -10.19 -16.42
N TRP A 157 32.18 -11.07 -15.55
CA TRP A 157 31.58 -12.36 -15.89
C TRP A 157 30.05 -12.33 -15.95
N GLU A 158 29.44 -11.16 -15.83
CA GLU A 158 27.96 -10.97 -15.84
C GLU A 158 27.26 -11.80 -14.76
N VAL A 159 27.90 -12.02 -13.62
CA VAL A 159 27.36 -12.79 -12.49
C VAL A 159 26.61 -11.85 -11.55
N THR A 160 25.32 -12.07 -11.40
CA THR A 160 24.54 -11.34 -10.38
C THR A 160 24.94 -11.82 -8.99
N THR A 161 25.33 -10.88 -8.13
CA THR A 161 25.95 -11.21 -6.84
C THR A 161 25.17 -10.59 -5.70
N PHE A 162 24.86 -11.40 -4.67
CA PHE A 162 24.29 -10.96 -3.43
C PHE A 162 25.32 -11.04 -2.31
N LEU A 163 25.54 -9.92 -1.62
CA LEU A 163 26.40 -9.80 -0.46
C LEU A 163 25.49 -9.53 0.76
N LEU A 164 25.38 -10.50 1.67
CA LEU A 164 24.52 -10.38 2.84
C LEU A 164 25.37 -9.94 4.04
N GLY A 165 24.86 -8.98 4.81
CA GLY A 165 25.57 -8.54 5.99
C GLY A 165 24.73 -7.76 7.01
N GLU A 166 25.22 -7.74 8.23
CA GLU A 166 24.67 -6.94 9.32
C GLU A 166 25.31 -5.55 9.26
N TYR A 167 24.75 -4.69 8.41
CA TYR A 167 25.23 -3.33 8.20
C TYR A 167 24.20 -2.32 8.67
N GLY A 168 24.63 -1.41 9.54
CA GLY A 168 23.84 -0.27 9.99
C GLY A 168 24.12 1.01 9.18
N PRO A 169 23.43 2.11 9.48
CA PRO A 169 23.59 3.39 8.75
C PRO A 169 25.04 3.92 8.75
N LEU A 170 25.77 3.72 9.85
CA LEU A 170 27.19 4.12 9.95
C LEU A 170 28.07 3.27 9.04
N ASP A 171 27.85 1.96 8.98
CA ASP A 171 28.59 1.08 8.09
C ASP A 171 28.37 1.46 6.62
N ILE A 172 27.10 1.72 6.26
CA ILE A 172 26.73 2.12 4.89
C ILE A 172 27.44 3.41 4.46
N SER A 173 27.60 4.36 5.37
CA SER A 173 28.24 5.65 5.07
C SER A 173 29.77 5.58 5.05
N THR A 174 30.39 4.66 5.79
CA THR A 174 31.85 4.63 6.01
C THR A 174 32.58 3.47 5.35
N ASN A 175 31.90 2.37 5.05
CA ASN A 175 32.51 1.18 4.42
C ASN A 175 32.66 1.39 2.91
N PRO A 176 33.87 1.27 2.36
CA PRO A 176 34.16 1.47 0.94
C PRO A 176 33.39 0.53 -0.01
N LEU A 177 32.92 -0.61 0.46
CA LEU A 177 32.12 -1.57 -0.31
C LEU A 177 30.88 -0.88 -0.94
N PHE A 178 30.19 -0.03 -0.17
CA PHE A 178 28.95 0.62 -0.63
C PHE A 178 29.14 1.62 -1.77
N SER A 179 30.38 2.06 -2.03
CA SER A 179 30.70 2.92 -3.16
C SER A 179 30.75 2.17 -4.50
N VAL A 180 31.13 0.90 -4.48
CA VAL A 180 31.35 0.10 -5.69
C VAL A 180 30.16 -0.77 -6.13
N ILE A 181 29.22 -1.07 -5.22
CA ILE A 181 28.06 -1.90 -5.51
C ILE A 181 27.02 -1.17 -6.39
N ASP A 182 26.23 -1.96 -7.11
CA ASP A 182 25.16 -1.48 -8.00
C ASP A 182 23.83 -1.34 -7.27
N GLY A 183 23.55 -2.22 -6.29
CA GLY A 183 22.31 -2.24 -5.53
C GLY A 183 22.52 -2.29 -4.01
N LEU A 184 21.64 -1.62 -3.28
CA LEU A 184 21.56 -1.69 -1.82
C LEU A 184 20.11 -1.86 -1.41
N PHE A 185 19.82 -2.99 -0.81
CA PHE A 185 18.53 -3.29 -0.18
C PHE A 185 18.71 -3.26 1.33
N LEU A 186 17.93 -2.43 1.98
CA LEU A 186 17.89 -2.36 3.43
C LEU A 186 16.68 -3.17 3.90
N VAL A 187 16.95 -4.19 4.73
CA VAL A 187 15.92 -5.03 5.34
C VAL A 187 15.91 -4.72 6.83
N THR A 188 14.80 -4.20 7.32
CA THR A 188 14.66 -3.75 8.72
C THR A 188 13.52 -4.49 9.42
N GLN A 189 13.53 -4.43 10.74
CA GLN A 189 12.42 -4.88 11.56
C GLN A 189 12.19 -3.85 12.67
N ARG A 190 10.92 -3.56 12.94
CA ARG A 190 10.50 -2.60 13.97
C ARG A 190 9.32 -3.17 14.74
N GLU A 191 9.24 -2.87 16.00
CA GLU A 191 8.05 -3.12 16.78
C GLU A 191 7.04 -1.99 16.54
N GLN A 192 5.87 -2.35 16.03
CA GLN A 192 4.78 -1.42 15.83
C GLN A 192 3.51 -2.01 16.46
N SER A 193 2.95 -1.29 17.43
CA SER A 193 1.74 -1.72 18.15
C SER A 193 1.86 -3.11 18.82
N GLY A 194 3.04 -3.47 19.33
CA GLY A 194 3.30 -4.76 19.97
C GLY A 194 3.58 -5.93 19.02
N GLU A 195 3.67 -5.67 17.70
CA GLU A 195 3.99 -6.67 16.70
C GLU A 195 5.31 -6.33 15.98
N GLN A 196 6.11 -7.36 15.70
CA GLN A 196 7.33 -7.22 14.92
C GLN A 196 6.99 -7.15 13.44
N GLN A 197 7.12 -5.97 12.85
CA GLN A 197 6.93 -5.76 11.42
C GLN A 197 8.28 -5.70 10.69
N ARG A 198 8.33 -6.26 9.48
CA ARG A 198 9.52 -6.26 8.62
C ARG A 198 9.32 -5.38 7.41
N PHE A 199 10.38 -4.68 7.03
CA PHE A 199 10.37 -3.76 5.90
C PHE A 199 11.56 -4.02 4.99
N ILE A 200 11.36 -3.78 3.69
CA ILE A 200 12.39 -3.77 2.66
C ILE A 200 12.39 -2.41 1.96
N GLN A 201 13.56 -1.82 1.79
CA GLN A 201 13.75 -0.55 1.09
C GLN A 201 14.85 -0.71 0.03
N LEU A 202 14.57 -0.24 -1.18
CA LEU A 202 15.54 -0.15 -2.26
C LEU A 202 16.24 1.21 -2.17
N VAL A 203 17.39 1.25 -1.48
CA VAL A 203 18.13 2.50 -1.27
C VAL A 203 18.88 2.93 -2.53
N LYS A 204 19.41 1.95 -3.27
CA LYS A 204 20.18 2.15 -4.48
C LYS A 204 19.97 0.99 -5.46
N LEU A 205 19.75 1.30 -6.73
CA LEU A 205 19.82 0.32 -7.82
C LEU A 205 20.22 1.05 -9.11
N ARG A 206 21.47 0.84 -9.56
CA ARG A 206 21.99 1.50 -10.76
C ARG A 206 21.26 1.03 -12.01
N GLY A 207 21.00 1.94 -12.92
CA GLY A 207 20.37 1.63 -14.21
C GLY A 207 18.89 1.24 -14.12
N THR A 208 18.24 1.45 -12.96
CA THR A 208 16.81 1.18 -12.77
C THR A 208 16.20 2.31 -11.97
N GLU A 209 15.13 2.89 -12.50
CA GLU A 209 14.24 3.73 -11.70
C GLU A 209 13.53 2.84 -10.66
N HIS A 210 13.50 3.24 -9.42
CA HIS A 210 12.88 2.48 -8.33
C HIS A 210 12.31 3.42 -7.29
N SER A 211 11.25 2.98 -6.59
CA SER A 211 10.77 3.66 -5.39
C SER A 211 11.81 3.54 -4.27
N ARG A 212 11.99 4.64 -3.54
CA ARG A 212 12.81 4.67 -2.33
C ARG A 212 12.00 4.44 -1.06
N ASP A 213 10.71 4.15 -1.22
CA ASP A 213 9.81 3.93 -0.10
C ASP A 213 10.14 2.61 0.61
N GLU A 214 9.81 2.55 1.89
CA GLU A 214 9.84 1.31 2.64
C GLU A 214 8.56 0.52 2.33
N HIS A 215 8.72 -0.77 2.05
CA HIS A 215 7.61 -1.69 1.82
C HIS A 215 7.60 -2.77 2.88
N SER A 216 6.47 -2.97 3.53
CA SER A 216 6.35 -4.06 4.49
C SER A 216 6.34 -5.42 3.79
N PHE A 217 6.79 -6.46 4.51
CA PHE A 217 6.74 -7.82 4.01
C PHE A 217 6.52 -8.82 5.14
N VAL A 218 6.03 -10.00 4.78
CA VAL A 218 5.90 -11.13 5.70
C VAL A 218 6.72 -12.32 5.23
N ILE A 219 7.07 -13.18 6.18
CA ILE A 219 7.70 -14.49 5.93
C ILE A 219 6.66 -15.55 6.28
N THR A 220 6.27 -16.34 5.29
CA THR A 220 5.30 -17.42 5.42
C THR A 220 5.93 -18.73 4.99
N SER A 221 5.20 -19.84 5.08
CA SER A 221 5.63 -21.12 4.48
C SER A 221 5.85 -21.04 2.96
N LYS A 222 5.30 -20.03 2.28
CA LYS A 222 5.54 -19.78 0.84
C LYS A 222 6.80 -18.95 0.57
N GLY A 223 7.46 -18.46 1.62
CA GLY A 223 8.59 -17.54 1.55
C GLY A 223 8.21 -16.10 1.89
N ILE A 224 8.95 -15.16 1.34
CA ILE A 224 8.74 -13.72 1.50
C ILE A 224 7.69 -13.24 0.50
N GLU A 225 6.77 -12.44 1.00
CA GLU A 225 5.80 -11.70 0.23
C GLU A 225 5.89 -10.21 0.59
N VAL A 226 6.19 -9.36 -0.41
CA VAL A 226 6.32 -7.91 -0.24
C VAL A 226 4.97 -7.25 -0.51
N PHE A 227 4.58 -6.29 0.32
CA PHE A 227 3.38 -5.50 0.13
C PHE A 227 3.75 -4.15 -0.47
N ALA A 228 3.49 -3.99 -1.74
CA ALA A 228 3.75 -2.78 -2.50
C ALA A 228 2.50 -2.41 -3.30
N PRO A 229 1.58 -1.64 -2.71
CA PRO A 229 0.42 -1.16 -3.44
C PRO A 229 0.88 -0.34 -4.65
N ARG A 230 0.46 -0.73 -5.85
CA ARG A 230 0.74 0.04 -7.05
C ARG A 230 -0.17 1.26 -7.10
N VAL A 231 0.32 2.38 -6.63
CA VAL A 231 -0.37 3.67 -6.77
C VAL A 231 -0.01 4.29 -8.12
N THR A 232 -0.62 3.78 -9.18
CA THR A 232 -0.58 4.46 -10.47
C THR A 232 -1.78 5.39 -10.51
N VAL A 233 -1.58 6.67 -10.26
CA VAL A 233 -2.63 7.67 -10.44
C VAL A 233 -2.72 7.96 -11.92
N GLN A 234 -3.65 7.34 -12.62
CA GLN A 234 -4.09 7.84 -13.93
C GLN A 234 -5.00 9.03 -13.63
N ARG A 235 -4.46 10.24 -13.73
CA ARG A 235 -5.26 11.46 -13.78
C ARG A 235 -5.93 11.50 -15.15
N GLU A 236 -7.04 10.78 -15.29
CA GLU A 236 -7.98 11.13 -16.36
C GLU A 236 -8.69 12.40 -15.92
N ASP A 237 -8.55 13.45 -16.73
CA ASP A 237 -9.36 14.66 -16.60
C ASP A 237 -10.84 14.24 -16.75
N ARG A 238 -11.56 14.25 -15.64
CA ARG A 238 -12.99 13.95 -15.61
C ARG A 238 -13.74 15.18 -16.11
N GLY A 239 -13.81 15.31 -17.44
CA GLY A 239 -14.55 16.37 -18.09
C GLY A 239 -16.06 16.28 -17.81
N PRO A 240 -16.82 17.35 -18.11
CA PRO A 240 -18.28 17.32 -18.06
C PRO A 240 -18.79 16.24 -19.02
N GLY A 241 -19.49 15.23 -18.47
CA GLY A 241 -19.97 14.06 -19.23
C GLY A 241 -19.42 12.71 -18.74
N ALA A 242 -18.61 12.67 -17.69
CA ALA A 242 -18.16 11.42 -17.07
C ALA A 242 -19.35 10.54 -16.65
N ALA A 243 -19.25 9.22 -16.89
CA ALA A 243 -20.28 8.26 -16.48
C ALA A 243 -20.54 8.37 -14.96
N ARG A 244 -21.81 8.39 -14.57
CA ARG A 244 -22.25 8.53 -13.18
C ARG A 244 -22.81 7.24 -12.62
N CYS A 245 -22.66 7.04 -11.33
CA CYS A 245 -23.24 5.96 -10.56
C CYS A 245 -24.42 6.52 -9.77
N LYS A 246 -25.62 6.01 -9.98
CA LYS A 246 -26.76 6.29 -9.11
C LYS A 246 -26.64 5.41 -7.87
N THR A 247 -26.85 5.97 -6.68
CA THR A 247 -26.81 5.20 -5.44
C THR A 247 -27.98 4.22 -5.36
N GLY A 248 -29.11 4.57 -5.96
CA GLY A 248 -30.38 3.86 -5.84
C GLY A 248 -31.08 4.10 -4.50
N ILE A 249 -30.55 4.98 -3.65
CA ILE A 249 -31.15 5.38 -2.38
C ILE A 249 -32.07 6.58 -2.63
N SER A 250 -33.30 6.46 -2.15
CA SER A 250 -34.36 7.45 -2.35
C SER A 250 -33.89 8.87 -1.99
N LYS A 251 -33.98 9.78 -2.96
CA LYS A 251 -33.61 11.19 -2.85
C LYS A 251 -32.12 11.49 -2.65
N LEU A 252 -31.26 10.52 -2.38
CA LEU A 252 -29.81 10.75 -2.27
C LEU A 252 -29.18 11.13 -3.60
N ASP A 253 -29.61 10.50 -4.67
CA ASP A 253 -29.13 10.81 -6.03
C ASP A 253 -29.45 12.25 -6.44
N GLU A 254 -30.61 12.76 -6.02
CA GLU A 254 -31.01 14.15 -6.23
C GLU A 254 -30.10 15.11 -5.44
N LEU A 255 -29.82 14.83 -4.16
CA LEU A 255 -28.86 15.60 -3.36
C LEU A 255 -27.46 15.62 -3.98
N LEU A 256 -27.06 14.52 -4.61
CA LEU A 256 -25.73 14.34 -5.24
C LEU A 256 -25.69 14.82 -6.72
N GLY A 257 -26.70 15.58 -7.17
CA GLY A 257 -26.74 16.09 -8.56
C GLY A 257 -26.85 14.97 -9.59
N GLU A 258 -27.85 14.07 -9.42
CA GLU A 258 -28.17 12.93 -10.28
C GLU A 258 -27.12 11.81 -10.30
N GLY A 259 -26.39 11.66 -9.20
CA GLY A 259 -25.46 10.56 -8.97
C GLY A 259 -24.00 11.00 -8.81
N ILE A 260 -23.10 10.02 -8.69
CA ILE A 260 -21.70 10.22 -8.36
C ILE A 260 -20.83 9.91 -9.59
N PRO A 261 -19.85 10.77 -9.97
CA PRO A 261 -18.92 10.44 -11.06
C PRO A 261 -18.16 9.14 -10.78
N ARG A 262 -18.02 8.26 -11.77
CA ARG A 262 -17.27 7.00 -11.64
C ARG A 262 -15.80 7.27 -11.22
N GLY A 263 -15.23 6.37 -10.42
CA GLY A 263 -13.89 6.52 -9.86
C GLY A 263 -13.83 7.54 -8.72
N SER A 264 -14.96 8.03 -8.18
CA SER A 264 -14.95 8.93 -7.04
C SER A 264 -15.00 8.20 -5.72
N SER A 265 -14.33 8.76 -4.72
CA SER A 265 -14.40 8.36 -3.31
C SER A 265 -15.16 9.40 -2.48
N LEU A 266 -16.11 8.94 -1.69
CA LEU A 266 -16.91 9.77 -0.78
C LEU A 266 -16.68 9.34 0.67
N LEU A 267 -16.39 10.30 1.53
CA LEU A 267 -16.32 10.10 2.96
C LEU A 267 -17.72 10.19 3.56
N ILE A 268 -18.15 9.15 4.26
CA ILE A 268 -19.42 9.10 5.00
C ILE A 268 -19.08 9.32 6.47
N ALA A 269 -19.19 10.57 6.90
CA ALA A 269 -18.71 11.01 8.20
C ALA A 269 -19.88 11.21 9.19
N GLY A 270 -19.70 10.79 10.42
CA GLY A 270 -20.72 10.98 11.46
C GLY A 270 -20.36 10.30 12.78
N VAL A 271 -20.98 10.74 13.86
CA VAL A 271 -20.82 10.08 15.15
C VAL A 271 -21.43 8.68 15.16
N ALA A 272 -21.10 7.86 16.17
CA ALA A 272 -21.69 6.53 16.30
C ALA A 272 -23.24 6.59 16.33
N GLY A 273 -23.89 5.62 15.64
CA GLY A 273 -25.35 5.50 15.61
C GLY A 273 -26.08 6.41 14.61
N THR A 274 -25.38 7.19 13.79
CA THR A 274 -26.01 8.04 12.76
C THR A 274 -26.49 7.30 11.52
N GLY A 275 -26.06 6.04 11.32
CA GLY A 275 -26.49 5.19 10.17
C GLY A 275 -25.47 5.01 9.08
N LYS A 276 -24.16 5.26 9.36
CA LYS A 276 -23.07 5.07 8.36
C LYS A 276 -23.10 3.67 7.75
N THR A 277 -23.00 2.62 8.55
CA THR A 277 -23.01 1.21 8.11
C THR A 277 -24.27 0.88 7.30
N VAL A 278 -25.44 1.40 7.72
CA VAL A 278 -26.70 1.20 6.98
C VAL A 278 -26.61 1.83 5.58
N LEU A 279 -26.08 3.04 5.46
CA LEU A 279 -25.89 3.73 4.19
C LEU A 279 -24.94 2.95 3.26
N LEU A 280 -23.85 2.42 3.81
CA LEU A 280 -22.91 1.59 3.04
C LEU A 280 -23.56 0.30 2.54
N LEU A 281 -24.29 -0.41 3.40
CA LEU A 281 -24.98 -1.64 3.04
C LEU A 281 -26.08 -1.39 2.00
N GLU A 282 -26.87 -0.33 2.15
CA GLU A 282 -27.92 0.02 1.17
C GLU A 282 -27.30 0.36 -0.19
N PHE A 283 -26.22 1.13 -0.21
CA PHE A 283 -25.49 1.45 -1.43
C PHE A 283 -25.07 0.19 -2.20
N LEU A 284 -24.55 -0.83 -1.49
CA LEU A 284 -24.15 -2.09 -2.12
C LEU A 284 -25.34 -2.92 -2.55
N TYR A 285 -26.37 -3.02 -1.70
CA TYR A 285 -27.58 -3.80 -2.01
C TYR A 285 -28.31 -3.25 -3.23
N ARG A 286 -28.53 -1.91 -3.29
CA ARG A 286 -29.14 -1.27 -4.47
C ARG A 286 -28.30 -1.42 -5.72
N GLY A 287 -26.96 -1.44 -5.56
CA GLY A 287 -26.05 -1.73 -6.66
C GLY A 287 -26.22 -3.12 -7.20
N ALA A 288 -26.28 -4.14 -6.34
CA ALA A 288 -26.48 -5.51 -6.74
C ALA A 288 -27.82 -5.71 -7.49
N GLN A 289 -28.89 -5.06 -7.02
CA GLN A 289 -30.17 -5.04 -7.72
C GLN A 289 -30.12 -4.37 -9.10
N ALA A 290 -29.23 -3.38 -9.27
CA ALA A 290 -28.98 -2.70 -10.54
C ALA A 290 -27.96 -3.45 -11.44
N GLY A 291 -27.48 -4.63 -11.04
CA GLY A 291 -26.48 -5.40 -11.79
C GLY A 291 -25.04 -4.95 -11.60
N GLU A 292 -24.75 -4.11 -10.60
CA GLU A 292 -23.42 -3.60 -10.29
C GLU A 292 -22.81 -4.39 -9.12
N LYS A 293 -21.67 -5.02 -9.35
CA LYS A 293 -20.94 -5.74 -8.30
C LYS A 293 -20.37 -4.80 -7.24
N GLY A 294 -20.51 -5.17 -5.97
CA GLY A 294 -20.08 -4.38 -4.83
C GLY A 294 -19.30 -5.16 -3.79
N ILE A 295 -18.34 -4.51 -3.13
CA ILE A 295 -17.52 -5.11 -2.08
C ILE A 295 -17.48 -4.20 -0.85
N ILE A 296 -17.55 -4.79 0.35
CA ILE A 296 -17.33 -4.08 1.61
C ILE A 296 -16.17 -4.70 2.38
N PHE A 297 -15.25 -3.84 2.81
CA PHE A 297 -14.19 -4.17 3.76
C PHE A 297 -14.61 -3.63 5.14
N SER A 298 -14.94 -4.55 6.05
CA SER A 298 -15.38 -4.21 7.40
C SER A 298 -14.27 -4.48 8.41
N PHE A 299 -13.99 -3.49 9.26
CA PHE A 299 -13.03 -3.55 10.37
C PHE A 299 -13.73 -3.49 11.74
N GLU A 300 -15.03 -3.25 11.76
CA GLU A 300 -15.82 -3.07 13.00
C GLU A 300 -16.78 -4.21 13.22
N GLU A 301 -17.54 -4.58 12.19
CA GLU A 301 -18.60 -5.58 12.30
C GLU A 301 -18.29 -6.83 11.49
N THR A 302 -18.55 -7.99 12.09
CA THR A 302 -18.42 -9.28 11.41
C THR A 302 -19.45 -9.41 10.28
N LYS A 303 -19.19 -10.34 9.34
CA LYS A 303 -20.10 -10.63 8.24
C LYS A 303 -21.52 -10.98 8.75
N GLU A 304 -21.60 -11.77 9.81
CA GLU A 304 -22.87 -12.21 10.41
C GLU A 304 -23.70 -11.04 10.96
N ARG A 305 -23.02 -10.04 11.57
CA ARG A 305 -23.69 -8.81 12.07
C ARG A 305 -24.19 -7.94 10.93
N LEU A 306 -23.38 -7.74 9.90
CA LEU A 306 -23.79 -6.98 8.71
C LEU A 306 -24.98 -7.63 8.01
N LEU A 307 -25.00 -8.97 7.90
CA LEU A 307 -26.14 -9.72 7.37
C LEU A 307 -27.38 -9.63 8.26
N ALA A 308 -27.21 -9.65 9.57
CA ALA A 308 -28.33 -9.44 10.50
C ALA A 308 -28.93 -8.05 10.37
N THR A 309 -28.10 -7.01 10.23
CA THR A 309 -28.53 -5.62 9.96
C THR A 309 -29.30 -5.54 8.65
N ALA A 310 -28.80 -6.13 7.56
CA ALA A 310 -29.47 -6.17 6.26
C ALA A 310 -30.86 -6.85 6.35
N ARG A 311 -30.93 -8.02 7.00
CA ARG A 311 -32.21 -8.72 7.22
C ARG A 311 -33.20 -7.90 8.02
N GLY A 312 -32.75 -7.21 9.07
CA GLY A 312 -33.59 -6.32 9.88
C GLY A 312 -34.19 -5.15 9.08
N LEU A 313 -33.54 -4.78 7.97
CA LEU A 313 -34.01 -3.74 7.03
C LEU A 313 -34.83 -4.33 5.86
N GLY A 314 -34.98 -5.65 5.81
CA GLY A 314 -35.74 -6.33 4.75
C GLY A 314 -34.92 -6.57 3.48
N TRP A 315 -33.60 -6.55 3.55
CA TRP A 315 -32.71 -6.78 2.40
C TRP A 315 -32.16 -8.20 2.41
N ASP A 316 -32.35 -8.95 1.33
CA ASP A 316 -31.74 -10.26 1.12
C ASP A 316 -30.33 -10.15 0.56
N LEU A 317 -29.43 -9.66 1.41
CA LEU A 317 -28.02 -9.51 1.05
C LEU A 317 -27.30 -10.86 0.91
N GLU A 318 -27.80 -11.90 1.60
CA GLU A 318 -27.27 -13.27 1.47
C GLU A 318 -27.46 -13.81 0.06
N HIS A 319 -28.64 -13.60 -0.52
CA HIS A 319 -28.91 -13.95 -1.91
C HIS A 319 -27.96 -13.24 -2.88
N GLU A 320 -27.72 -11.94 -2.69
CA GLU A 320 -26.80 -11.18 -3.55
C GLU A 320 -25.34 -11.65 -3.42
N ILE A 321 -24.94 -12.14 -2.24
CA ILE A 321 -23.62 -12.77 -2.05
C ILE A 321 -23.54 -14.11 -2.79
N GLN A 322 -24.57 -14.94 -2.72
CA GLN A 322 -24.61 -16.23 -3.45
C GLN A 322 -24.57 -16.03 -4.96
N ARG A 323 -25.17 -14.96 -5.46
CA ARG A 323 -25.10 -14.56 -6.89
C ARG A 323 -23.74 -13.99 -7.30
N GLY A 324 -22.81 -13.79 -6.35
CA GLY A 324 -21.51 -13.17 -6.62
C GLY A 324 -21.61 -11.64 -6.93
N MET A 325 -22.73 -11.01 -6.54
CA MET A 325 -22.96 -9.58 -6.73
C MET A 325 -22.39 -8.73 -5.59
N VAL A 326 -22.36 -9.29 -4.38
CA VAL A 326 -21.79 -8.62 -3.19
C VAL A 326 -20.76 -9.51 -2.52
N GLU A 327 -19.65 -8.93 -2.10
CA GLU A 327 -18.64 -9.57 -1.25
C GLU A 327 -18.48 -8.81 0.05
N ILE A 328 -18.44 -9.53 1.18
CA ILE A 328 -18.15 -8.97 2.51
C ILE A 328 -16.82 -9.55 2.97
N VAL A 329 -15.83 -8.69 3.19
CA VAL A 329 -14.51 -9.04 3.71
C VAL A 329 -14.37 -8.44 5.11
N PHE A 330 -14.40 -9.29 6.14
CA PHE A 330 -14.16 -8.86 7.51
C PHE A 330 -12.70 -9.04 7.90
N ILE A 331 -12.13 -8.02 8.52
CA ILE A 331 -10.75 -8.01 9.02
C ILE A 331 -10.79 -7.57 10.47
N ALA A 332 -10.47 -8.48 11.39
CA ALA A 332 -10.45 -8.19 12.82
C ALA A 332 -9.37 -7.15 13.15
N GLN A 333 -9.71 -6.19 14.01
CA GLN A 333 -8.82 -5.05 14.37
C GLN A 333 -7.41 -5.45 14.82
N PRO A 334 -7.19 -6.51 15.64
CA PRO A 334 -5.83 -6.92 16.03
C PRO A 334 -4.94 -7.27 14.84
N ASN A 335 -5.53 -7.75 13.74
CA ASN A 335 -4.83 -8.27 12.58
C ASN A 335 -4.63 -7.24 11.46
N ILE A 336 -4.91 -5.95 11.69
CA ILE A 336 -4.77 -4.91 10.66
C ILE A 336 -3.30 -4.64 10.39
N MET A 337 -2.87 -4.98 9.18
CA MET A 337 -1.58 -4.62 8.56
C MET A 337 -1.87 -3.74 7.35
N VAL A 338 -1.65 -2.43 7.48
CA VAL A 338 -2.17 -1.43 6.53
C VAL A 338 -1.76 -1.71 5.09
N GLU A 339 -0.48 -1.92 4.82
CA GLU A 339 0.05 -2.16 3.47
C GLU A 339 -0.48 -3.48 2.87
N GLN A 340 -0.51 -4.54 3.68
CA GLN A 340 -1.05 -5.84 3.26
C GLN A 340 -2.52 -5.73 2.88
N HIS A 341 -3.32 -5.03 3.69
CA HIS A 341 -4.74 -4.89 3.44
C HIS A 341 -5.04 -3.94 2.29
N LEU A 342 -4.24 -2.89 2.07
CA LEU A 342 -4.35 -2.06 0.87
C LEU A 342 -4.13 -2.88 -0.41
N LEU A 343 -3.10 -3.72 -0.42
CA LEU A 343 -2.84 -4.62 -1.55
C LEU A 343 -3.99 -5.63 -1.74
N MET A 344 -4.45 -6.26 -0.66
CA MET A 344 -5.58 -7.19 -0.68
C MET A 344 -6.86 -6.51 -1.19
N MET A 345 -7.15 -5.27 -0.75
CA MET A 345 -8.29 -4.50 -1.25
C MET A 345 -8.17 -4.24 -2.74
N GLN A 346 -6.99 -3.82 -3.22
CA GLN A 346 -6.74 -3.62 -4.65
C GLN A 346 -6.98 -4.89 -5.46
N GLU A 347 -6.43 -6.01 -5.02
CA GLU A 347 -6.59 -7.31 -5.69
C GLU A 347 -8.05 -7.77 -5.71
N ARG A 348 -8.79 -7.63 -4.59
CA ARG A 348 -10.19 -8.04 -4.47
C ARG A 348 -11.11 -7.18 -5.34
N VAL A 349 -10.96 -5.86 -5.27
CA VAL A 349 -11.75 -4.92 -6.10
C VAL A 349 -11.55 -5.23 -7.58
N HIS A 350 -10.30 -5.49 -8.00
CA HIS A 350 -9.99 -5.83 -9.38
C HIS A 350 -10.52 -7.22 -9.77
N ALA A 351 -10.30 -8.25 -8.96
CA ALA A 351 -10.74 -9.62 -9.26
C ALA A 351 -12.26 -9.72 -9.37
N MET A 352 -12.99 -9.03 -8.49
CA MET A 352 -14.43 -8.97 -8.51
C MET A 352 -14.97 -8.09 -9.65
N GLN A 353 -14.13 -7.22 -10.23
CA GLN A 353 -14.55 -6.13 -11.12
C GLN A 353 -15.62 -5.25 -10.45
N ALA A 354 -15.38 -4.92 -9.18
CA ALA A 354 -16.33 -4.19 -8.38
C ALA A 354 -16.58 -2.78 -8.95
N ARG A 355 -17.85 -2.40 -9.03
CA ARG A 355 -18.31 -1.07 -9.43
C ARG A 355 -18.67 -0.21 -8.24
N ARG A 356 -18.85 -0.84 -7.08
CA ARG A 356 -19.11 -0.19 -5.80
C ARG A 356 -18.18 -0.78 -4.74
N ALA A 357 -17.61 0.08 -3.92
CA ALA A 357 -16.77 -0.36 -2.81
C ALA A 357 -17.17 0.40 -1.54
N ALA A 358 -17.10 -0.27 -0.40
CA ALA A 358 -17.37 0.34 0.90
C ALA A 358 -16.25 -0.04 1.87
N ILE A 359 -15.89 0.89 2.77
CA ILE A 359 -14.92 0.66 3.85
C ILE A 359 -15.54 1.10 5.15
N ASP A 360 -15.71 0.15 6.10
CA ASP A 360 -16.31 0.38 7.41
C ASP A 360 -15.40 -0.06 8.55
N SER A 361 -14.61 0.83 9.18
CA SER A 361 -14.41 2.24 8.88
C SER A 361 -12.94 2.54 8.57
N VAL A 362 -12.71 3.62 7.82
CA VAL A 362 -11.35 4.12 7.56
C VAL A 362 -10.67 4.55 8.85
N SER A 363 -11.42 5.11 9.81
CA SER A 363 -10.88 5.49 11.12
C SER A 363 -10.28 4.32 11.89
N VAL A 364 -10.90 3.14 11.83
CA VAL A 364 -10.34 1.92 12.45
C VAL A 364 -9.15 1.41 11.67
N PHE A 365 -9.23 1.42 10.35
CA PHE A 365 -8.15 0.99 9.48
C PHE A 365 -6.85 1.80 9.69
N LEU A 366 -6.99 3.12 9.83
CA LEU A 366 -5.86 4.04 10.04
C LEU A 366 -5.40 4.12 11.50
N HIS A 367 -6.14 3.58 12.46
CA HIS A 367 -5.79 3.69 13.90
C HIS A 367 -4.39 3.14 14.24
N LYS A 368 -3.87 2.21 13.44
CA LYS A 368 -2.51 1.67 13.57
C LYS A 368 -1.43 2.64 13.09
N VAL A 369 -1.77 3.62 12.28
CA VAL A 369 -0.88 4.68 11.81
C VAL A 369 -0.92 5.82 12.82
N LYS A 370 0.22 6.36 13.21
CA LYS A 370 0.31 7.41 14.24
C LYS A 370 0.84 8.74 13.70
N ASP A 371 0.96 8.85 12.38
CA ASP A 371 1.52 10.01 11.70
C ASP A 371 0.51 10.56 10.69
N PRO A 372 0.04 11.82 10.84
CA PRO A 372 -0.95 12.42 9.96
C PRO A 372 -0.53 12.49 8.47
N GLN A 373 0.78 12.56 8.18
CA GLN A 373 1.26 12.56 6.79
C GLN A 373 1.10 11.18 6.16
N ILE A 374 1.40 10.15 6.95
CA ILE A 374 1.22 8.75 6.53
C ILE A 374 -0.28 8.43 6.41
N ASP A 375 -1.12 8.90 7.34
CA ASP A 375 -2.58 8.74 7.25
C ASP A 375 -3.12 9.30 5.94
N ARG A 376 -2.72 10.53 5.59
CA ARG A 376 -3.12 11.17 4.34
C ARG A 376 -2.68 10.35 3.11
N GLU A 377 -1.47 9.81 3.14
CA GLU A 377 -0.96 8.94 2.07
C GLU A 377 -1.80 7.67 1.93
N LYS A 378 -2.16 7.02 3.05
CA LYS A 378 -2.97 5.79 3.03
C LYS A 378 -4.39 6.05 2.52
N VAL A 379 -5.02 7.15 2.92
CA VAL A 379 -6.32 7.57 2.34
C VAL A 379 -6.19 7.83 0.85
N PHE A 380 -5.10 8.46 0.40
CA PHE A 380 -4.83 8.67 -1.01
C PHE A 380 -4.66 7.36 -1.78
N GLN A 381 -3.99 6.36 -1.19
CA GLN A 381 -3.86 5.02 -1.77
C GLN A 381 -5.23 4.33 -1.89
N LEU A 382 -6.10 4.41 -0.87
CA LEU A 382 -7.48 3.90 -0.93
C LEU A 382 -8.29 4.58 -2.04
N ALA A 383 -8.25 5.92 -2.11
CA ALA A 383 -8.94 6.67 -3.16
C ALA A 383 -8.43 6.30 -4.56
N SER A 384 -7.12 6.05 -4.71
CA SER A 384 -6.51 5.63 -5.97
C SER A 384 -6.95 4.23 -6.41
N ILE A 385 -7.15 3.28 -5.48
CA ILE A 385 -7.72 1.95 -5.78
C ILE A 385 -9.10 2.11 -6.42
N ILE A 386 -9.94 2.96 -5.83
CA ILE A 386 -11.29 3.24 -6.33
C ILE A 386 -11.24 3.92 -7.69
N GLN A 387 -10.38 4.93 -7.85
CA GLN A 387 -10.23 5.64 -9.11
C GLN A 387 -9.78 4.71 -10.25
N ASN A 388 -8.76 3.90 -10.01
CA ASN A 388 -8.20 3.00 -11.03
C ASN A 388 -9.19 1.88 -11.44
N SER A 389 -10.07 1.44 -10.53
CA SER A 389 -11.11 0.46 -10.83
C SER A 389 -12.36 1.05 -11.47
N GLN A 390 -12.45 2.39 -11.58
CA GLN A 390 -13.67 3.11 -12.00
C GLN A 390 -14.91 2.75 -11.15
N ALA A 391 -14.69 2.30 -9.92
CA ALA A 391 -15.74 2.09 -8.92
C ALA A 391 -16.15 3.43 -8.28
N VAL A 392 -17.23 3.42 -7.52
CA VAL A 392 -17.55 4.47 -6.56
C VAL A 392 -17.29 3.91 -5.17
N GLY A 393 -16.52 4.65 -4.35
CA GLY A 393 -16.13 4.24 -3.00
C GLY A 393 -16.83 5.05 -1.92
N PHE A 394 -17.47 4.37 -0.95
CA PHE A 394 -17.98 4.97 0.29
C PHE A 394 -17.08 4.58 1.47
N PHE A 395 -16.47 5.57 2.10
CA PHE A 395 -15.54 5.40 3.22
C PHE A 395 -16.18 5.93 4.50
N ALA A 396 -16.59 5.04 5.40
CA ALA A 396 -17.10 5.47 6.72
C ALA A 396 -15.97 6.00 7.59
N THR A 397 -16.21 7.11 8.28
CA THR A 397 -15.30 7.65 9.30
C THR A 397 -16.10 8.16 10.50
N ASP A 398 -15.51 8.03 11.69
CA ASP A 398 -16.10 8.59 12.90
C ASP A 398 -15.70 10.05 13.07
N ILE A 399 -16.66 10.86 13.51
CA ILE A 399 -16.40 12.21 13.99
C ILE A 399 -16.31 12.14 15.53
N PRO A 400 -15.23 12.65 16.15
CA PRO A 400 -15.14 12.72 17.60
C PRO A 400 -16.27 13.58 18.18
N TYR A 401 -16.92 13.09 19.23
CA TYR A 401 -18.03 13.80 19.85
C TYR A 401 -17.60 15.19 20.38
N GLY A 402 -18.41 16.21 20.12
CA GLY A 402 -18.16 17.58 20.58
C GLY A 402 -17.09 18.34 19.79
N THR A 403 -16.64 17.84 18.64
CA THR A 403 -15.69 18.56 17.77
C THR A 403 -16.37 19.11 16.51
N HIS A 404 -15.73 20.12 15.88
CA HIS A 404 -16.13 20.64 14.58
C HIS A 404 -15.37 19.97 13.41
N GLN A 405 -14.65 18.87 13.69
CA GLN A 405 -13.92 18.13 12.67
C GLN A 405 -14.89 17.36 11.76
N LEU A 406 -14.51 17.19 10.51
CA LEU A 406 -15.28 16.44 9.51
C LEU A 406 -14.89 14.95 9.49
N SER A 407 -13.75 14.60 10.08
CA SER A 407 -13.23 13.24 10.15
C SER A 407 -12.42 13.04 11.44
N ARG A 408 -12.05 11.79 11.73
CA ARG A 408 -11.33 11.45 12.96
C ARG A 408 -9.93 12.04 13.02
N PHE A 409 -9.22 12.03 11.90
CA PHE A 409 -7.81 12.46 11.81
C PHE A 409 -7.65 13.85 11.17
N GLY A 410 -8.71 14.43 10.59
CA GLY A 410 -8.69 15.75 9.96
C GLY A 410 -7.93 15.81 8.62
N VAL A 411 -7.66 14.66 8.02
CA VAL A 411 -6.93 14.54 6.75
C VAL A 411 -7.75 13.88 5.65
N GLU A 412 -8.69 13.00 6.01
CA GLU A 412 -9.47 12.18 5.08
C GLU A 412 -10.29 13.03 4.12
N GLU A 413 -10.97 14.06 4.62
CA GLU A 413 -11.81 14.96 3.82
C GLU A 413 -11.03 15.78 2.80
N THR A 414 -9.73 15.95 3.00
CA THR A 414 -8.87 16.69 2.06
C THR A 414 -8.55 15.89 0.81
N VAL A 415 -8.51 14.56 0.93
CA VAL A 415 -8.10 13.62 -0.11
C VAL A 415 -9.27 13.19 -0.98
N VAL A 416 -10.42 12.85 -0.36
CA VAL A 416 -11.59 12.32 -1.07
C VAL A 416 -12.29 13.34 -1.98
N ASP A 417 -13.05 12.85 -2.95
CA ASP A 417 -13.78 13.69 -3.91
C ASP A 417 -15.05 14.31 -3.29
N GLY A 418 -15.68 13.61 -2.35
CA GLY A 418 -16.89 14.09 -1.69
C GLY A 418 -16.93 13.80 -0.19
N VAL A 419 -17.74 14.55 0.53
CA VAL A 419 -18.01 14.36 1.96
C VAL A 419 -19.50 14.44 2.19
N VAL A 420 -20.06 13.40 2.79
CA VAL A 420 -21.44 13.32 3.22
C VAL A 420 -21.45 13.23 4.76
N LEU A 421 -22.09 14.17 5.40
CA LEU A 421 -22.21 14.25 6.85
C LEU A 421 -23.53 13.63 7.31
N LEU A 422 -23.45 12.70 8.25
CA LEU A 422 -24.58 12.15 8.98
C LEU A 422 -24.56 12.69 10.40
N THR A 423 -25.55 13.49 10.73
CA THR A 423 -25.67 14.10 12.06
C THR A 423 -26.93 13.64 12.77
N SER A 424 -26.93 13.77 14.09
CA SER A 424 -28.10 13.47 14.92
C SER A 424 -28.21 14.55 16.01
N THR A 425 -29.35 15.21 16.08
CA THR A 425 -29.65 16.24 17.05
C THR A 425 -30.80 15.80 17.95
N GLU A 426 -30.80 16.25 19.20
CA GLU A 426 -31.93 16.08 20.09
C GLU A 426 -32.98 17.15 19.80
N GLU A 427 -34.18 16.74 19.42
CA GLU A 427 -35.30 17.62 19.15
C GLU A 427 -36.49 17.17 20.02
N GLY A 428 -36.82 17.95 21.05
CA GLY A 428 -37.84 17.60 22.02
C GLY A 428 -37.48 16.32 22.79
N LEU A 429 -38.36 15.31 22.74
CA LEU A 429 -38.16 14.01 23.40
C LEU A 429 -37.50 12.95 22.47
N GLY A 430 -37.10 13.34 21.26
CA GLY A 430 -36.60 12.41 20.28
C GLY A 430 -35.24 12.81 19.71
N ARG A 431 -34.64 11.87 18.95
CA ARG A 431 -33.43 12.11 18.15
C ARG A 431 -33.79 12.14 16.68
N GLN A 432 -33.52 13.27 16.03
CA GLN A 432 -33.69 13.44 14.60
C GLN A 432 -32.32 13.26 13.89
N ARG A 433 -32.30 12.48 12.78
CA ARG A 433 -31.12 12.30 11.94
C ARG A 433 -31.18 13.21 10.73
N TYR A 434 -30.02 13.69 10.30
CA TYR A 434 -29.86 14.54 9.14
C TYR A 434 -28.72 14.02 8.27
N ILE A 435 -28.85 14.23 6.96
CA ILE A 435 -27.82 14.01 5.95
C ILE A 435 -27.53 15.33 5.25
N GLU A 436 -26.27 15.60 4.98
CA GLU A 436 -25.78 16.78 4.29
C GLU A 436 -24.69 16.40 3.29
N VAL A 437 -24.79 16.82 2.04
CA VAL A 437 -23.68 16.74 1.07
C VAL A 437 -22.81 17.99 1.30
N TYR A 438 -21.78 17.83 2.11
CA TYR A 438 -20.88 18.93 2.48
C TYR A 438 -19.98 19.36 1.33
N LYS A 439 -19.52 18.39 0.52
CA LYS A 439 -18.61 18.60 -0.61
C LYS A 439 -18.81 17.49 -1.62
N LEU A 440 -18.83 17.85 -2.92
CA LEU A 440 -18.67 16.90 -4.01
C LEU A 440 -17.99 17.61 -5.19
N ARG A 441 -16.77 17.18 -5.50
CA ARG A 441 -15.97 17.79 -6.57
C ARG A 441 -16.62 17.60 -7.93
N ASN A 442 -16.52 18.60 -8.79
CA ASN A 442 -17.01 18.59 -10.18
C ASN A 442 -18.52 18.23 -10.31
N THR A 443 -19.30 18.51 -9.27
CA THR A 443 -20.73 18.23 -9.27
C THR A 443 -21.48 19.31 -8.49
N ALA A 444 -22.48 19.91 -9.11
CA ALA A 444 -23.46 20.70 -8.41
C ALA A 444 -24.32 19.77 -7.54
N HIS A 445 -24.44 20.06 -6.26
CA HIS A 445 -25.20 19.28 -5.30
C HIS A 445 -26.08 20.18 -4.45
N LEU A 446 -27.17 19.63 -3.93
CA LEU A 446 -28.03 20.35 -2.99
C LEU A 446 -27.30 20.57 -1.68
N LYS A 447 -27.21 21.83 -1.24
CA LYS A 447 -26.58 22.22 0.02
C LYS A 447 -27.57 22.10 1.19
N GLY A 448 -27.03 22.10 2.40
CA GLY A 448 -27.80 22.13 3.64
C GLY A 448 -28.12 20.76 4.23
N ARG A 449 -28.81 20.78 5.36
CA ARG A 449 -29.18 19.58 6.12
C ARG A 449 -30.57 19.11 5.76
N HIS A 450 -30.69 17.85 5.38
CA HIS A 450 -31.93 17.21 4.99
C HIS A 450 -32.30 16.13 6.01
N SER A 451 -33.57 16.07 6.41
CA SER A 451 -34.05 15.07 7.38
C SER A 451 -33.89 13.66 6.80
N MET A 452 -33.44 12.73 7.64
CA MET A 452 -33.18 11.33 7.29
C MET A 452 -33.84 10.39 8.29
N LEU A 453 -34.52 9.36 7.79
CA LEU A 453 -35.07 8.27 8.58
C LEU A 453 -34.52 6.94 8.12
N VAL A 454 -34.20 6.05 9.07
CA VAL A 454 -33.85 4.65 8.82
C VAL A 454 -35.03 3.79 9.30
N ARG A 455 -35.62 3.03 8.40
CA ARG A 455 -36.76 2.14 8.68
C ARG A 455 -36.68 0.88 7.82
N SER A 456 -37.61 -0.04 7.99
CA SER A 456 -37.74 -1.17 7.10
C SER A 456 -37.82 -0.70 5.64
N GLY A 457 -37.03 -1.32 4.76
CA GLY A 457 -36.85 -0.90 3.35
C GLY A 457 -35.66 0.03 3.11
N GLY A 458 -35.07 0.63 4.15
CA GLY A 458 -33.83 1.43 4.04
C GLY A 458 -33.93 2.87 4.50
N ILE A 459 -33.07 3.70 3.91
CA ILE A 459 -32.96 5.12 4.21
C ILE A 459 -33.98 5.93 3.40
N SER A 460 -34.71 6.77 4.06
CA SER A 460 -35.62 7.76 3.46
C SER A 460 -35.11 9.16 3.76
N ILE A 461 -34.90 9.97 2.73
CA ILE A 461 -34.41 11.33 2.83
C ILE A 461 -35.54 12.29 2.43
N PHE A 462 -35.66 13.38 3.17
CA PHE A 462 -36.64 14.44 2.93
C PHE A 462 -35.87 15.73 2.61
N PRO A 463 -35.67 16.04 1.30
CA PRO A 463 -34.96 17.23 0.89
C PRO A 463 -35.64 18.49 1.40
N ARG A 464 -34.87 19.41 1.94
CA ARG A 464 -35.29 20.79 2.17
C ARG A 464 -34.82 21.59 0.97
N TYR A 465 -35.72 22.14 0.21
CA TYR A 465 -35.42 23.09 -0.84
C TYR A 465 -35.41 24.47 -0.17
N ASP A 466 -34.27 25.17 -0.20
CA ASP A 466 -34.21 26.55 0.25
C ASP A 466 -35.12 27.36 -0.67
N MET A 467 -36.24 27.81 -0.15
CA MET A 467 -37.11 28.74 -0.85
C MET A 467 -36.48 30.13 -0.97
N ASP A 468 -35.32 30.36 -0.36
CA ASP A 468 -34.56 31.61 -0.36
C ASP A 468 -33.51 31.72 -1.49
N ALA A 469 -33.41 30.73 -2.37
CA ALA A 469 -32.45 30.77 -3.50
C ALA A 469 -32.83 31.80 -4.61
N GLU A 470 -33.97 32.46 -4.46
CA GLU A 470 -34.37 33.59 -5.37
C GLU A 470 -33.82 34.96 -4.92
N LEU A 471 -33.07 35.04 -3.82
CA LEU A 471 -32.54 36.31 -3.28
C LEU A 471 -31.04 36.54 -3.52
N ASP A 472 -30.40 35.82 -4.44
CA ASP A 472 -29.09 36.22 -4.95
C ASP A 472 -29.21 37.28 -6.09
N GLU A 473 -30.06 38.30 -5.90
CA GLU A 473 -29.81 39.57 -6.58
C GLU A 473 -28.58 40.22 -5.92
N PRO A 474 -27.58 40.62 -6.70
CA PRO A 474 -26.43 41.33 -6.17
C PRO A 474 -26.92 42.57 -5.40
N PRO A 475 -26.37 42.88 -4.22
CA PRO A 475 -26.79 44.08 -3.49
C PRO A 475 -26.71 45.28 -4.41
N PRO A 476 -27.70 46.18 -4.38
CA PRO A 476 -27.72 47.36 -5.23
C PRO A 476 -26.41 48.14 -5.03
N PRO A 477 -25.85 48.73 -6.09
CA PRO A 477 -24.58 49.46 -5.97
C PRO A 477 -24.72 50.56 -4.90
N LEU A 478 -23.77 50.60 -3.99
CA LEU A 478 -23.72 51.63 -2.96
C LEU A 478 -23.79 53.00 -3.61
N GLU A 479 -24.85 53.77 -3.33
CA GLU A 479 -24.94 55.18 -3.76
C GLU A 479 -23.70 55.92 -3.28
N PRO A 480 -23.08 56.72 -4.14
CA PRO A 480 -21.91 57.51 -3.72
C PRO A 480 -22.35 58.48 -2.60
N ALA A 481 -21.64 58.44 -1.48
CA ALA A 481 -21.91 59.28 -0.32
C ALA A 481 -22.12 60.77 -0.78
N ARG A 482 -23.29 61.30 -0.54
CA ARG A 482 -23.61 62.73 -0.80
C ARG A 482 -22.62 63.55 0.01
N ARG A 483 -21.78 64.30 -0.69
CA ARG A 483 -20.89 65.30 -0.11
C ARG A 483 -21.77 66.39 0.57
N HIS A 484 -21.71 66.49 1.88
CA HIS A 484 -22.24 67.62 2.58
C HIS A 484 -21.55 68.92 2.08
N PRO A 485 -22.30 69.92 1.73
CA PRO A 485 -21.69 71.21 1.39
C PRO A 485 -21.04 71.81 2.64
N SER A 486 -19.79 72.14 2.57
CA SER A 486 -19.04 72.87 3.59
C SER A 486 -19.69 74.21 3.79
N GLY A 487 -20.34 74.41 4.92
CA GLY A 487 -20.83 75.72 5.36
C GLY A 487 -19.69 76.70 5.56
N GLY A 488 -19.69 77.74 4.76
CA GLY A 488 -18.80 78.88 4.94
C GLY A 488 -19.08 79.61 6.24
N SER A 489 -18.11 79.78 7.10
CA SER A 489 -18.11 80.74 8.20
C SER A 489 -17.62 82.08 7.72
N GLY A 490 -18.56 82.99 7.56
CA GLY A 490 -18.25 84.40 7.47
C GLY A 490 -17.85 84.99 8.80
N SER A 491 -16.84 85.83 8.71
CA SER A 491 -16.28 86.75 9.61
C SER A 491 -17.16 87.34 10.72
N ARG A 492 -16.70 87.35 11.94
CA ARG A 492 -16.27 88.59 12.71
C ARG A 492 -15.49 88.13 13.93
#